data_565c03c21635613015d8ba474017adf2
#
_entry.id   565c03c21635613015d8ba474017adf2
#
_cell.length_a   1.000
_cell.length_b   1.000
_cell.length_c   1.000
_cell.angle_alpha   90.00
_cell.angle_beta   90.00
_cell.angle_gamma   90.00
#
_symmetry.space_group_name_H-M   'P 1'
#
loop_
_entity.id
_entity.type
_entity.pdbx_description
1 polymer ?
#
loop_
_entity_poly.entity_id
_entity_poly.type
_entity_poly.pdbx_seq_one_letter_code
_entity_poly.pdbx_strand_id
1 'polypeptide(L)'
;MAKITVQAHEQVLVYRDGVFESQLEPGRYAVRQARRTRQERIDLRIRQLSVSGQEIFTADGVTVRVTAIARWKVADPRAFVERAEAPEELLHVALQLAVRDAVGRHELDELLRPEGRDAVAAALTAPVQAEATDLGITVLDATVRDLGVLGELRVALAETAVERQRGRAALERARGEAAALRSLANSAKLLDDHPALATLRLVQAAADSGATVVLTPDGLPSRT
;
A
#
# COMPACT_ATOMS: atom_id res chain seq x y z
N MET A 1 -27.91 16.06 -43.41
CA MET A 1 -26.91 16.42 -42.40
C MET A 1 -27.29 15.73 -41.09
N ALA A 2 -26.42 14.93 -40.55
CA ALA A 2 -26.64 14.40 -39.21
C ALA A 2 -26.13 15.40 -38.17
N LYS A 3 -26.86 15.52 -37.06
CA LYS A 3 -26.42 16.31 -35.91
C LYS A 3 -25.67 15.39 -34.97
N ILE A 4 -24.42 15.74 -34.59
CA ILE A 4 -23.62 15.06 -33.58
C ILE A 4 -23.47 15.99 -32.37
N THR A 5 -23.63 15.42 -31.20
CA THR A 5 -23.32 16.10 -29.93
C THR A 5 -22.08 15.44 -29.34
N VAL A 6 -21.05 16.22 -29.08
CA VAL A 6 -19.81 15.82 -28.41
C VAL A 6 -19.91 16.25 -26.96
N GLN A 7 -19.73 15.30 -26.04
CA GLN A 7 -19.83 15.57 -24.60
C GLN A 7 -18.57 16.28 -24.09
N ALA A 8 -18.65 16.89 -22.90
CA ALA A 8 -17.55 17.65 -22.31
C ALA A 8 -16.25 16.82 -22.08
N HIS A 9 -16.38 15.51 -21.97
CA HIS A 9 -15.27 14.58 -21.72
C HIS A 9 -14.86 13.79 -22.96
N GLU A 10 -15.40 14.16 -24.15
CA GLU A 10 -15.16 13.47 -25.41
C GLU A 10 -14.52 14.39 -26.42
N GLN A 11 -13.80 13.80 -27.36
CA GLN A 11 -13.45 14.39 -28.64
C GLN A 11 -13.85 13.43 -29.77
N VAL A 12 -14.22 14.00 -30.92
CA VAL A 12 -14.56 13.19 -32.09
C VAL A 12 -13.65 13.56 -33.24
N LEU A 13 -12.94 12.53 -33.74
CA LEU A 13 -12.11 12.64 -34.94
C LEU A 13 -12.99 12.31 -36.16
N VAL A 14 -12.93 13.15 -37.17
CA VAL A 14 -13.66 12.96 -38.41
C VAL A 14 -12.65 12.62 -39.51
N TYR A 15 -12.88 11.49 -40.16
CA TYR A 15 -12.08 11.03 -41.31
C TYR A 15 -12.98 11.03 -42.55
N ARG A 16 -12.47 11.56 -43.66
CA ARG A 16 -13.16 11.51 -44.95
C ARG A 16 -12.24 10.80 -45.95
N ASP A 17 -12.81 9.82 -46.65
CA ASP A 17 -12.05 8.99 -47.62
C ASP A 17 -10.78 8.37 -47.03
N GLY A 18 -10.78 8.04 -45.71
CA GLY A 18 -9.64 7.50 -45.00
C GLY A 18 -8.62 8.52 -44.49
N VAL A 19 -8.81 9.81 -44.82
CA VAL A 19 -7.91 10.90 -44.40
C VAL A 19 -8.52 11.68 -43.23
N PHE A 20 -7.70 12.03 -42.23
CA PHE A 20 -8.11 12.92 -41.14
C PHE A 20 -8.56 14.30 -41.71
N GLU A 21 -9.76 14.71 -41.34
CA GLU A 21 -10.34 15.97 -41.76
C GLU A 21 -10.39 17.01 -40.65
N SER A 22 -10.91 16.61 -39.48
CA SER A 22 -11.09 17.54 -38.37
C SER A 22 -11.27 16.82 -37.04
N GLN A 23 -11.02 17.56 -35.95
CA GLN A 23 -11.26 17.18 -34.57
C GLN A 23 -12.35 18.09 -34.01
N LEU A 24 -13.39 17.49 -33.45
CA LEU A 24 -14.53 18.20 -32.87
C LEU A 24 -14.42 18.25 -31.36
N GLU A 25 -14.36 19.44 -30.83
CA GLU A 25 -14.40 19.74 -29.39
C GLU A 25 -15.85 19.56 -28.86
N PRO A 26 -16.05 19.61 -27.51
CA PRO A 26 -17.38 19.55 -26.92
C PRO A 26 -18.35 20.58 -27.53
N GLY A 27 -19.51 20.11 -27.98
CA GLY A 27 -20.50 20.98 -28.65
C GLY A 27 -21.48 20.23 -29.56
N ARG A 28 -22.28 20.99 -30.30
CA ARG A 28 -23.20 20.44 -31.29
C ARG A 28 -22.75 20.81 -32.70
N TYR A 29 -22.63 19.81 -33.55
CA TYR A 29 -22.13 19.96 -34.91
C TYR A 29 -23.10 19.37 -35.92
N ALA A 30 -23.21 20.00 -37.09
CA ALA A 30 -23.88 19.45 -38.26
C ALA A 30 -22.82 18.79 -39.16
N VAL A 31 -22.69 17.48 -39.06
CA VAL A 31 -21.73 16.74 -39.87
C VAL A 31 -22.41 16.20 -41.11
N ARG A 32 -21.76 16.39 -42.26
CA ARG A 32 -22.23 15.85 -43.53
C ARG A 32 -21.96 14.36 -43.55
N GLN A 33 -22.99 13.53 -43.33
CA GLN A 33 -22.87 12.08 -43.50
C GLN A 33 -22.75 11.76 -45.01
N ALA A 34 -21.52 11.73 -45.50
CA ALA A 34 -21.21 11.09 -46.77
C ALA A 34 -20.91 9.59 -46.52
N ARG A 35 -21.17 8.72 -47.51
CA ARG A 35 -20.90 7.26 -47.42
C ARG A 35 -19.46 6.90 -47.05
N ARG A 36 -18.55 7.86 -47.05
CA ARG A 36 -17.11 7.69 -46.80
C ARG A 36 -16.59 8.48 -45.57
N THR A 37 -17.50 8.90 -44.68
CA THR A 37 -17.12 9.61 -43.45
C THR A 37 -17.14 8.63 -42.28
N ARG A 38 -15.98 8.43 -41.63
CA ARG A 38 -15.79 7.68 -40.37
C ARG A 38 -15.66 8.69 -39.23
N GLN A 39 -16.27 8.38 -38.10
CA GLN A 39 -16.19 9.19 -36.89
C GLN A 39 -15.69 8.29 -35.76
N GLU A 40 -14.61 8.70 -35.11
CA GLU A 40 -14.05 8.03 -33.93
C GLU A 40 -14.26 8.91 -32.71
N ARG A 41 -14.91 8.34 -31.71
CA ARG A 41 -15.23 9.03 -30.45
C ARG A 41 -14.26 8.58 -29.37
N ILE A 42 -13.51 9.52 -28.80
CA ILE A 42 -12.47 9.26 -27.81
C ILE A 42 -12.86 9.88 -26.49
N ASP A 43 -12.86 9.08 -25.42
CA ASP A 43 -13.09 9.53 -24.05
C ASP A 43 -11.76 10.00 -23.45
N LEU A 44 -11.72 11.23 -22.95
CA LEU A 44 -10.53 11.89 -22.39
C LEU A 44 -10.41 11.75 -20.87
N ARG A 45 -11.36 11.06 -20.22
CA ARG A 45 -11.32 10.86 -18.77
C ARG A 45 -10.16 10.00 -18.36
N ILE A 46 -9.77 10.16 -17.08
CA ILE A 46 -8.76 9.31 -16.46
C ILE A 46 -9.29 7.88 -16.40
N ARG A 47 -8.46 6.96 -16.86
CA ARG A 47 -8.69 5.51 -16.82
C ARG A 47 -7.62 4.85 -15.96
N GLN A 48 -7.93 3.65 -15.47
CA GLN A 48 -6.99 2.82 -14.75
C GLN A 48 -6.70 1.55 -15.54
N LEU A 49 -5.42 1.23 -15.61
CA LEU A 49 -4.90 -0.02 -16.12
C LEU A 49 -4.36 -0.84 -14.95
N SER A 50 -4.57 -2.15 -14.95
CA SER A 50 -4.10 -3.06 -13.92
C SER A 50 -3.38 -4.25 -14.54
N VAL A 51 -2.17 -4.51 -14.06
CA VAL A 51 -1.42 -5.75 -14.31
C VAL A 51 -1.47 -6.56 -13.03
N SER A 52 -2.21 -7.67 -13.06
CA SER A 52 -2.51 -8.45 -11.86
C SER A 52 -1.75 -9.77 -11.84
N GLY A 53 -1.21 -10.13 -10.65
CA GLY A 53 -0.70 -11.46 -10.36
C GLY A 53 0.53 -11.88 -11.16
N GLN A 54 1.33 -10.94 -11.62
CA GLN A 54 2.54 -11.24 -12.37
C GLN A 54 3.59 -11.87 -11.46
N GLU A 55 4.09 -13.03 -11.85
CA GLU A 55 5.18 -13.72 -11.17
C GLU A 55 6.52 -13.25 -11.74
N ILE A 56 7.37 -12.72 -10.85
CA ILE A 56 8.63 -12.08 -11.21
C ILE A 56 9.71 -12.61 -10.27
N PHE A 57 10.90 -12.85 -10.82
CA PHE A 57 12.08 -13.16 -10.01
C PHE A 57 12.72 -11.85 -9.52
N THR A 58 13.03 -11.82 -8.24
CA THR A 58 13.86 -10.78 -7.61
C THR A 58 15.34 -10.98 -7.96
N ALA A 59 16.20 -10.03 -7.61
CA ALA A 59 17.64 -10.11 -7.87
C ALA A 59 18.31 -11.32 -7.20
N ASP A 60 17.80 -11.76 -6.05
CA ASP A 60 18.23 -12.95 -5.32
C ASP A 60 17.52 -14.25 -5.76
N GLY A 61 16.77 -14.22 -6.86
CA GLY A 61 16.15 -15.39 -7.49
C GLY A 61 14.88 -15.90 -6.81
N VAL A 62 14.27 -15.11 -5.93
CA VAL A 62 13.00 -15.45 -5.27
C VAL A 62 11.83 -15.03 -6.15
N THR A 63 10.82 -15.92 -6.28
CA THR A 63 9.59 -15.58 -7.01
C THR A 63 8.64 -14.78 -6.14
N VAL A 64 8.27 -13.60 -6.61
CA VAL A 64 7.24 -12.75 -6.01
C VAL A 64 6.07 -12.58 -6.97
N ARG A 65 4.87 -12.44 -6.40
CA ARG A 65 3.66 -12.10 -7.16
C ARG A 65 3.37 -10.62 -6.98
N VAL A 66 3.31 -9.89 -8.09
CA VAL A 66 3.15 -8.44 -8.10
C VAL A 66 1.87 -8.05 -8.83
N THR A 67 1.15 -7.10 -8.28
CA THR A 67 0.04 -6.39 -8.93
C THR A 67 0.40 -4.92 -9.01
N ALA A 68 0.40 -4.37 -10.22
CA ALA A 68 0.65 -2.96 -10.47
C ALA A 68 -0.55 -2.30 -11.13
N ILE A 69 -0.68 -1.01 -10.89
CA ILE A 69 -1.71 -0.16 -11.50
C ILE A 69 -1.08 1.09 -12.09
N ALA A 70 -1.64 1.57 -13.20
CA ALA A 70 -1.31 2.85 -13.77
C ALA A 70 -2.58 3.65 -14.03
N ARG A 71 -2.56 4.95 -13.73
CA ARG A 71 -3.62 5.89 -14.12
C ARG A 71 -3.14 6.68 -15.32
N TRP A 72 -3.98 6.75 -16.32
CA TRP A 72 -3.65 7.35 -17.58
C TRP A 72 -4.85 8.05 -18.22
N LYS A 73 -4.59 8.88 -19.20
CA LYS A 73 -5.62 9.52 -20.04
C LYS A 73 -5.11 9.72 -21.47
N VAL A 74 -6.01 9.85 -22.40
CA VAL A 74 -5.67 10.26 -23.76
C VAL A 74 -5.33 11.76 -23.75
N ALA A 75 -4.15 12.11 -24.21
CA ALA A 75 -3.68 13.49 -24.35
C ALA A 75 -3.73 13.97 -25.81
N ASP A 76 -3.42 13.08 -26.74
CA ASP A 76 -3.56 13.31 -28.18
C ASP A 76 -4.47 12.24 -28.80
N PRO A 77 -5.76 12.53 -28.99
CA PRO A 77 -6.72 11.60 -29.59
C PRO A 77 -6.34 11.12 -30.97
N ARG A 78 -5.67 11.95 -31.76
CA ARG A 78 -5.27 11.58 -33.10
C ARG A 78 -4.14 10.55 -33.07
N ALA A 79 -3.10 10.79 -32.30
CA ALA A 79 -2.01 9.83 -32.11
C ALA A 79 -2.56 8.50 -31.54
N PHE A 80 -3.50 8.57 -30.59
CA PHE A 80 -4.13 7.40 -29.98
C PHE A 80 -4.85 6.50 -31.00
N VAL A 81 -5.47 7.08 -32.03
CA VAL A 81 -6.20 6.31 -33.05
C VAL A 81 -5.30 5.89 -34.21
N GLU A 82 -4.34 6.73 -34.59
CA GLU A 82 -3.57 6.54 -35.83
C GLU A 82 -2.25 5.77 -35.63
N ARG A 83 -1.68 5.79 -34.40
CA ARG A 83 -0.35 5.21 -34.15
C ARG A 83 -0.35 3.72 -33.89
N ALA A 84 -1.41 3.20 -33.30
CA ALA A 84 -1.53 1.79 -32.96
C ALA A 84 -2.98 1.29 -33.09
N GLU A 85 -3.14 0.02 -33.41
CA GLU A 85 -4.45 -0.63 -33.49
C GLU A 85 -5.07 -0.77 -32.08
N ALA A 86 -4.25 -1.13 -31.09
CA ALA A 86 -4.63 -1.36 -29.70
C ALA A 86 -3.68 -0.64 -28.74
N PRO A 87 -3.73 0.69 -28.60
CA PRO A 87 -2.79 1.45 -27.78
C PRO A 87 -2.88 1.09 -26.28
N GLU A 88 -4.05 0.69 -25.78
CA GLU A 88 -4.23 0.23 -24.41
C GLU A 88 -3.50 -1.09 -24.13
N GLU A 89 -3.44 -2.00 -25.09
CA GLU A 89 -2.70 -3.26 -24.97
C GLU A 89 -1.19 -3.00 -24.96
N LEU A 90 -0.71 -2.09 -25.79
CA LEU A 90 0.72 -1.68 -25.78
C LEU A 90 1.09 -1.04 -24.44
N LEU A 91 0.24 -0.17 -23.90
CA LEU A 91 0.44 0.41 -22.58
C LEU A 91 0.46 -0.67 -21.48
N HIS A 92 -0.40 -1.69 -21.61
CA HIS A 92 -0.41 -2.82 -20.68
C HIS A 92 0.91 -3.59 -20.71
N VAL A 93 1.44 -3.88 -21.89
CA VAL A 93 2.74 -4.54 -22.06
C VAL A 93 3.87 -3.67 -21.51
N ALA A 94 3.85 -2.36 -21.77
CA ALA A 94 4.83 -1.42 -21.24
C ALA A 94 4.86 -1.43 -19.69
N LEU A 95 3.68 -1.43 -19.06
CA LEU A 95 3.57 -1.53 -17.59
C LEU A 95 4.09 -2.89 -17.09
N GLN A 96 3.78 -4.00 -17.77
CA GLN A 96 4.28 -5.33 -17.39
C GLN A 96 5.80 -5.39 -17.43
N LEU A 97 6.42 -4.87 -18.48
CA LEU A 97 7.87 -4.86 -18.64
C LEU A 97 8.54 -3.95 -17.61
N ALA A 98 7.98 -2.76 -17.38
CA ALA A 98 8.49 -1.84 -16.36
C ALA A 98 8.47 -2.44 -14.96
N VAL A 99 7.37 -3.13 -14.59
CA VAL A 99 7.24 -3.81 -13.29
C VAL A 99 8.27 -4.92 -13.16
N ARG A 100 8.44 -5.75 -14.20
CA ARG A 100 9.41 -6.84 -14.20
C ARG A 100 10.83 -6.31 -14.01
N ASP A 101 11.19 -5.27 -14.75
CA ASP A 101 12.52 -4.66 -14.69
C ASP A 101 12.78 -4.00 -13.33
N ALA A 102 11.83 -3.23 -12.83
CA ALA A 102 11.96 -2.58 -11.54
C ALA A 102 12.09 -3.58 -10.37
N VAL A 103 11.24 -4.61 -10.33
CA VAL A 103 11.27 -5.64 -9.26
C VAL A 103 12.52 -6.51 -9.36
N GLY A 104 12.93 -6.90 -10.59
CA GLY A 104 14.10 -7.76 -10.81
C GLY A 104 15.45 -7.14 -10.40
N ARG A 105 15.50 -5.85 -10.14
CA ARG A 105 16.71 -5.15 -9.67
C ARG A 105 16.88 -5.15 -8.15
N HIS A 106 15.85 -5.56 -7.40
CA HIS A 106 15.85 -5.55 -5.93
C HIS A 106 15.85 -6.95 -5.36
N GLU A 107 16.48 -7.11 -4.20
CA GLU A 107 16.39 -8.31 -3.39
C GLU A 107 15.06 -8.36 -2.64
N LEU A 108 14.62 -9.56 -2.24
CA LEU A 108 13.36 -9.73 -1.51
C LEU A 108 13.31 -8.91 -0.23
N ASP A 109 14.40 -8.91 0.55
CA ASP A 109 14.47 -8.18 1.83
C ASP A 109 14.28 -6.66 1.64
N GLU A 110 14.74 -6.11 0.53
CA GLU A 110 14.51 -4.70 0.17
C GLU A 110 13.04 -4.46 -0.17
N LEU A 111 12.44 -5.32 -0.98
CA LEU A 111 11.03 -5.21 -1.40
C LEU A 111 10.04 -5.39 -0.25
N LEU A 112 10.42 -6.09 0.80
CA LEU A 112 9.59 -6.23 2.00
C LEU A 112 9.58 -4.96 2.88
N ARG A 113 10.54 -4.05 2.69
CA ARG A 113 10.60 -2.76 3.37
C ARG A 113 9.76 -1.71 2.63
N PRO A 114 9.19 -0.73 3.33
CA PRO A 114 8.45 0.36 2.69
C PRO A 114 9.30 1.11 1.65
N GLU A 115 10.56 1.42 1.99
CA GLU A 115 11.49 2.19 1.16
C GLU A 115 11.77 1.52 -0.20
N GLY A 116 11.89 0.18 -0.20
CA GLY A 116 12.10 -0.60 -1.44
C GLY A 116 10.87 -0.59 -2.33
N ARG A 117 9.67 -0.66 -1.76
CA ARG A 117 8.42 -0.54 -2.52
C ARG A 117 8.23 0.85 -3.11
N ASP A 118 8.60 1.90 -2.37
CA ASP A 118 8.55 3.27 -2.84
C ASP A 118 9.56 3.49 -3.97
N ALA A 119 10.76 2.90 -3.89
CA ALA A 119 11.76 2.93 -4.95
C ALA A 119 11.26 2.26 -6.24
N VAL A 120 10.65 1.08 -6.13
CA VAL A 120 10.03 0.39 -7.27
C VAL A 120 8.93 1.27 -7.88
N ALA A 121 8.01 1.82 -7.07
CA ALA A 121 6.94 2.69 -7.55
C ALA A 121 7.47 3.93 -8.28
N ALA A 122 8.51 4.57 -7.74
CA ALA A 122 9.15 5.73 -8.37
C ALA A 122 9.80 5.38 -9.73
N ALA A 123 10.28 4.15 -9.89
CA ALA A 123 10.92 3.69 -11.12
C ALA A 123 9.93 3.31 -12.24
N LEU A 124 8.62 3.18 -11.95
CA LEU A 124 7.64 2.70 -12.94
C LEU A 124 7.15 3.79 -13.91
N THR A 125 6.87 4.98 -13.41
CA THR A 125 6.13 6.00 -14.19
C THR A 125 6.91 6.46 -15.42
N ALA A 126 8.20 6.72 -15.29
CA ALA A 126 9.00 7.26 -16.40
C ALA A 126 9.14 6.31 -17.59
N PRO A 127 9.47 5.01 -17.44
CA PRO A 127 9.52 4.07 -18.56
C PRO A 127 8.15 3.89 -19.24
N VAL A 128 7.09 3.76 -18.46
CA VAL A 128 5.74 3.59 -19.00
C VAL A 128 5.29 4.85 -19.75
N GLN A 129 5.61 6.05 -19.25
CA GLN A 129 5.33 7.30 -19.94
C GLN A 129 6.12 7.43 -21.24
N ALA A 130 7.36 6.98 -21.28
CA ALA A 130 8.17 7.02 -22.50
C ALA A 130 7.50 6.26 -23.65
N GLU A 131 7.04 5.03 -23.40
CA GLU A 131 6.32 4.22 -24.37
C GLU A 131 4.92 4.79 -24.70
N ALA A 132 4.24 5.38 -23.72
CA ALA A 132 2.89 5.92 -23.86
C ALA A 132 2.84 7.22 -24.69
N THR A 133 3.94 7.99 -24.71
CA THR A 133 3.99 9.31 -25.37
C THR A 133 3.69 9.22 -26.86
N ASP A 134 4.30 8.27 -27.56
CA ASP A 134 4.09 8.07 -28.99
C ASP A 134 2.66 7.58 -29.32
N LEU A 135 1.97 6.99 -28.34
CA LEU A 135 0.59 6.53 -28.46
C LEU A 135 -0.44 7.64 -28.17
N GLY A 136 -0.01 8.86 -27.90
CA GLY A 136 -0.90 9.96 -27.51
C GLY A 136 -1.47 9.80 -26.10
N ILE A 137 -0.83 9.03 -25.23
CA ILE A 137 -1.25 8.74 -23.86
C ILE A 137 -0.38 9.51 -22.87
N THR A 138 -1.01 10.09 -21.85
CA THR A 138 -0.30 10.60 -20.66
C THR A 138 -0.56 9.68 -19.48
N VAL A 139 0.50 9.11 -18.92
CA VAL A 139 0.49 8.36 -17.67
C VAL A 139 0.61 9.35 -16.52
N LEU A 140 -0.36 9.35 -15.63
CA LEU A 140 -0.39 10.25 -14.47
C LEU A 140 0.48 9.71 -13.35
N ASP A 141 0.35 8.41 -13.08
CA ASP A 141 1.18 7.65 -12.15
C ASP A 141 1.13 6.15 -12.48
N ALA A 142 2.16 5.45 -12.03
CA ALA A 142 2.20 3.99 -12.00
C ALA A 142 2.76 3.55 -10.65
N THR A 143 2.11 2.56 -10.01
CA THR A 143 2.49 2.10 -8.67
C THR A 143 2.28 0.61 -8.50
N VAL A 144 3.02 0.01 -7.56
CA VAL A 144 2.79 -1.35 -7.10
C VAL A 144 1.67 -1.33 -6.07
N ARG A 145 0.58 -2.02 -6.37
CA ARG A 145 -0.56 -2.16 -5.47
C ARG A 145 -0.33 -3.25 -4.42
N ASP A 146 0.08 -4.45 -4.89
CA ASP A 146 0.28 -5.62 -4.05
C ASP A 146 1.60 -6.32 -4.43
N LEU A 147 2.35 -6.73 -3.41
CA LEU A 147 3.52 -7.57 -3.57
C LEU A 147 3.44 -8.71 -2.54
N GLY A 148 3.42 -9.94 -3.02
CA GLY A 148 3.31 -11.13 -2.21
C GLY A 148 4.39 -12.15 -2.53
N VAL A 149 4.91 -12.81 -1.50
CA VAL A 149 5.83 -13.93 -1.63
C VAL A 149 5.05 -15.22 -1.79
N LEU A 150 5.52 -16.11 -2.64
CA LEU A 150 4.87 -17.38 -2.97
C LEU A 150 5.51 -18.57 -2.23
N GLY A 151 4.71 -19.65 -2.09
CA GLY A 151 5.19 -20.94 -1.65
C GLY A 151 5.63 -21.03 -0.20
N GLU A 152 6.61 -21.90 0.05
CA GLU A 152 7.14 -22.24 1.39
C GLU A 152 7.81 -21.05 2.06
N LEU A 153 8.45 -20.18 1.29
CA LEU A 153 9.11 -19.00 1.81
C LEU A 153 8.13 -18.05 2.51
N ARG A 154 6.88 -17.95 2.03
CA ARG A 154 5.83 -17.19 2.72
C ARG A 154 5.55 -17.76 4.11
N VAL A 155 5.54 -19.08 4.26
CA VAL A 155 5.32 -19.76 5.54
C VAL A 155 6.49 -19.48 6.46
N ALA A 156 7.73 -19.65 5.99
CA ALA A 156 8.96 -19.40 6.78
C ALA A 156 9.06 -17.93 7.25
N LEU A 157 8.71 -16.96 6.39
CA LEU A 157 8.66 -15.55 6.76
C LEU A 157 7.59 -15.27 7.81
N ALA A 158 6.41 -15.89 7.68
CA ALA A 158 5.34 -15.76 8.66
C ALA A 158 5.75 -16.34 10.03
N GLU A 159 6.39 -17.51 10.07
CA GLU A 159 6.93 -18.13 11.28
C GLU A 159 7.98 -17.22 11.95
N THR A 160 8.93 -16.70 11.17
CA THR A 160 9.94 -15.76 11.67
C THR A 160 9.31 -14.49 12.25
N ALA A 161 8.26 -13.96 11.63
CA ALA A 161 7.55 -12.80 12.13
C ALA A 161 6.83 -13.10 13.46
N VAL A 162 6.20 -14.27 13.58
CA VAL A 162 5.57 -14.72 14.83
C VAL A 162 6.61 -14.87 15.95
N GLU A 163 7.75 -15.50 15.68
CA GLU A 163 8.83 -15.66 16.69
C GLU A 163 9.40 -14.31 17.15
N ARG A 164 9.59 -13.36 16.23
CA ARG A 164 9.99 -11.98 16.60
C ARG A 164 8.96 -11.31 17.51
N GLN A 165 7.67 -11.46 17.23
CA GLN A 165 6.62 -10.90 18.09
C GLN A 165 6.57 -11.57 19.47
N ARG A 166 6.73 -12.89 19.53
CA ARG A 166 6.85 -13.62 20.80
C ARG A 166 8.04 -13.14 21.62
N GLY A 167 9.21 -12.97 21.00
CA GLY A 167 10.41 -12.44 21.63
C GLY A 167 10.21 -11.02 22.17
N ARG A 168 9.58 -10.12 21.41
CA ARG A 168 9.24 -8.77 21.88
C ARG A 168 8.29 -8.80 23.07
N ALA A 169 7.23 -9.61 23.01
CA ALA A 169 6.27 -9.74 24.09
C ALA A 169 6.93 -10.31 25.37
N ALA A 170 7.84 -11.27 25.24
CA ALA A 170 8.60 -11.80 26.37
C ALA A 170 9.52 -10.74 27.00
N LEU A 171 10.21 -9.95 26.19
CA LEU A 171 11.06 -8.86 26.66
C LEU A 171 10.25 -7.79 27.41
N GLU A 172 9.10 -7.38 26.88
CA GLU A 172 8.24 -6.39 27.56
C GLU A 172 7.66 -6.94 28.86
N ARG A 173 7.31 -8.23 28.92
CA ARG A 173 6.88 -8.88 30.15
C ARG A 173 8.00 -8.89 31.19
N ALA A 174 9.23 -9.29 30.81
CA ALA A 174 10.37 -9.29 31.72
C ALA A 174 10.72 -7.87 32.22
N ARG A 175 10.60 -6.84 31.35
CA ARG A 175 10.78 -5.44 31.76
C ARG A 175 9.70 -5.01 32.77
N GLY A 176 8.45 -5.40 32.54
CA GLY A 176 7.33 -5.13 33.45
C GLY A 176 7.55 -5.78 34.82
N GLU A 177 7.93 -7.05 34.85
CA GLU A 177 8.24 -7.78 36.07
C GLU A 177 9.41 -7.14 36.83
N ALA A 178 10.48 -6.78 36.13
CA ALA A 178 11.64 -6.11 36.77
C ALA A 178 11.24 -4.70 37.29
N ALA A 179 10.37 -4.00 36.65
CA ALA A 179 9.84 -2.70 37.12
C ALA A 179 8.93 -2.89 38.35
N ALA A 180 8.07 -3.90 38.34
CA ALA A 180 7.23 -4.25 39.50
C ALA A 180 8.07 -4.64 40.73
N LEU A 181 9.06 -5.49 40.52
CA LEU A 181 9.99 -5.90 41.63
C LEU A 181 10.76 -4.72 42.21
N ARG A 182 11.24 -3.79 41.35
CA ARG A 182 11.88 -2.54 41.81
C ARG A 182 10.93 -1.65 42.61
N SER A 183 9.68 -1.53 42.16
CA SER A 183 8.65 -0.77 42.86
C SER A 183 8.33 -1.38 44.22
N LEU A 184 8.23 -2.71 44.29
CA LEU A 184 8.02 -3.44 45.54
C LEU A 184 9.23 -3.28 46.50
N ALA A 185 10.46 -3.40 46.00
CA ALA A 185 11.67 -3.20 46.81
C ALA A 185 11.73 -1.77 47.37
N ASN A 186 11.42 -0.76 46.57
CA ASN A 186 11.38 0.62 47.04
C ASN A 186 10.26 0.85 48.08
N SER A 187 9.10 0.21 47.90
CA SER A 187 8.02 0.26 48.88
C SER A 187 8.38 -0.44 50.19
N ALA A 188 9.04 -1.58 50.10
CA ALA A 188 9.53 -2.30 51.31
C ALA A 188 10.50 -1.44 52.09
N LYS A 189 11.50 -0.85 51.41
CA LYS A 189 12.45 0.07 52.07
C LYS A 189 11.74 1.27 52.72
N LEU A 190 10.73 1.85 52.08
CA LEU A 190 9.94 2.95 52.65
C LEU A 190 9.20 2.52 53.93
N LEU A 191 8.70 1.29 53.97
CA LEU A 191 8.02 0.73 55.14
C LEU A 191 8.98 0.39 56.27
N ASP A 192 10.20 -0.04 55.95
CA ASP A 192 11.26 -0.28 56.94
C ASP A 192 11.72 1.04 57.58
N ASP A 193 11.91 2.08 56.78
CA ASP A 193 12.31 3.41 57.24
C ASP A 193 11.20 4.13 58.05
N HIS A 194 9.92 3.72 57.88
CA HIS A 194 8.75 4.34 58.52
C HIS A 194 7.79 3.29 59.09
N PRO A 195 8.06 2.70 60.31
CA PRO A 195 7.23 1.62 60.92
C PRO A 195 5.76 1.98 61.10
N ALA A 196 5.45 3.24 61.36
CA ALA A 196 4.06 3.72 61.48
C ALA A 196 3.27 3.54 60.17
N LEU A 197 3.90 3.77 59.00
CA LEU A 197 3.30 3.52 57.69
C LEU A 197 3.08 2.04 57.42
N ALA A 198 4.02 1.17 57.89
CA ALA A 198 3.87 -0.28 57.78
C ALA A 198 2.64 -0.78 58.53
N THR A 199 2.41 -0.27 59.76
CA THR A 199 1.22 -0.61 60.58
C THR A 199 -0.05 -0.14 59.94
N LEU A 200 -0.09 1.11 59.42
CA LEU A 200 -1.25 1.66 58.72
C LEU A 200 -1.60 0.84 57.45
N ARG A 201 -0.59 0.46 56.67
CA ARG A 201 -0.74 -0.36 55.48
C ARG A 201 -1.28 -1.76 55.78
N LEU A 202 -0.84 -2.35 56.89
CA LEU A 202 -1.29 -3.65 57.33
C LEU A 202 -2.77 -3.62 57.75
N VAL A 203 -3.19 -2.55 58.45
CA VAL A 203 -4.59 -2.32 58.82
C VAL A 203 -5.49 -2.11 57.59
N GLN A 204 -5.00 -1.33 56.58
CA GLN A 204 -5.73 -1.17 55.33
C GLN A 204 -5.85 -2.48 54.56
N ALA A 205 -4.78 -3.24 54.40
CA ALA A 205 -4.83 -4.52 53.71
C ALA A 205 -5.72 -5.56 54.40
N ALA A 206 -5.81 -5.53 55.71
CA ALA A 206 -6.75 -6.35 56.45
C ALA A 206 -8.19 -5.93 56.27
N ALA A 207 -8.48 -4.63 56.23
CA ALA A 207 -9.82 -4.09 55.95
C ALA A 207 -10.28 -4.49 54.52
N ASP A 208 -9.41 -4.38 53.54
CA ASP A 208 -9.69 -4.73 52.13
C ASP A 208 -9.91 -6.24 51.94
N SER A 209 -9.24 -7.09 52.73
CA SER A 209 -9.36 -8.56 52.66
C SER A 209 -10.44 -9.16 53.58
N GLY A 210 -11.05 -8.35 54.42
CA GLY A 210 -12.00 -8.82 55.43
C GLY A 210 -11.35 -9.64 56.58
N ALA A 211 -10.03 -9.61 56.69
CA ALA A 211 -9.29 -10.34 57.73
C ALA A 211 -9.28 -9.56 59.04
N THR A 212 -9.32 -10.28 60.17
CA THR A 212 -9.22 -9.69 61.52
C THR A 212 -7.74 -9.56 61.89
N VAL A 213 -7.30 -8.32 62.15
CA VAL A 213 -5.93 -8.07 62.67
C VAL A 213 -6.01 -7.78 64.14
N VAL A 214 -5.30 -8.59 64.96
CA VAL A 214 -5.11 -8.36 66.40
C VAL A 214 -3.78 -7.63 66.60
N LEU A 215 -3.81 -6.40 67.05
CA LEU A 215 -2.65 -5.60 67.42
C LEU A 215 -2.26 -5.88 68.88
N THR A 216 -1.08 -6.42 69.14
CA THR A 216 -0.55 -6.52 70.50
C THR A 216 0.21 -5.25 70.88
N PRO A 217 0.30 -4.88 72.18
CA PRO A 217 0.94 -3.67 72.66
C PRO A 217 2.40 -3.51 72.25
N ASP A 218 3.09 -4.62 71.89
CA ASP A 218 4.49 -4.59 71.45
C ASP A 218 4.72 -4.43 69.97
N GLY A 219 3.66 -4.09 69.20
CA GLY A 219 3.76 -3.69 67.79
C GLY A 219 4.14 -4.75 66.77
N LEU A 220 4.27 -6.02 67.16
CA LEU A 220 4.60 -7.13 66.26
C LEU A 220 3.37 -8.06 66.07
N PRO A 221 2.97 -8.40 64.82
CA PRO A 221 1.86 -9.32 64.60
C PRO A 221 2.30 -10.74 65.01
N SER A 222 1.62 -11.36 65.98
CA SER A 222 1.76 -12.78 66.25
C SER A 222 0.99 -13.60 65.23
N ARG A 223 1.65 -14.52 64.55
CA ARG A 223 1.01 -15.55 63.70
C ARG A 223 0.25 -16.54 64.61
N THR A 224 -1.01 -16.61 64.40
CA THR A 224 -1.80 -17.81 64.71
C THR A 224 -2.07 -18.58 63.44
#